data_89a9ae4fddd27f6289a5f3e560e29b1f
#
_entry.id   89a9ae4fddd27f6289a5f3e560e29b1f
#
_cell.length_a   1.000
_cell.length_b   1.000
_cell.length_c   1.000
_cell.angle_alpha   90.00
_cell.angle_beta   90.00
_cell.angle_gamma   90.00
#
_symmetry.space_group_name_H-M   'P 1'
#
loop_
_entity.id
_entity.type
_entity.pdbx_description
1 polymer ?
#
loop_
_entity_poly.entity_id
_entity_poly.type
_entity_poly.pdbx_seq_one_letter_code
_entity_poly.pdbx_strand_id
1 'polypeptide(L)'
;MKIAILYNKVSENAADDESDVLDQVELVENNLIKLGHVVEHIQITLDMQSVKNELVDGNYDAVFNLTESIDNHGELITFGPALVDVLKIPYSGSSYEAIFLTTNKPVTKILLERYGILTPQIITPQNINTIDVNKRYIIKPIWEDGSLFLDEDCVVYGKELIERMKEIDFRYFFVEQYIDGREFNISILTRLSEEPQALKPAEIVFKNYSGNKPKIVGYSAKWEVESFEYKNTIREFPTLSKTLHNKLNKICVDCWKLFKLKGYARVDIRLDKNENPYVIEINANPCISPDSGFVAALKESGITETEAIERIIKDLNK
;
A
#
# COMPACT_ATOMS: atom_id res chain seq x y z
N MET A 1 -18.67 20.80 -4.88
CA MET A 1 -19.21 19.46 -5.11
C MET A 1 -19.75 18.91 -3.81
N LYS A 2 -20.75 18.03 -3.88
CA LYS A 2 -21.16 17.16 -2.77
C LYS A 2 -20.40 15.84 -2.90
N ILE A 3 -19.53 15.52 -1.93
CA ILE A 3 -18.61 14.39 -1.96
C ILE A 3 -18.93 13.43 -0.82
N ALA A 4 -19.08 12.14 -1.12
CA ALA A 4 -19.11 11.10 -0.09
C ALA A 4 -17.69 10.63 0.20
N ILE A 5 -17.28 10.49 1.46
CA ILE A 5 -16.11 9.71 1.85
C ILE A 5 -16.60 8.28 2.12
N LEU A 6 -16.11 7.34 1.31
CA LEU A 6 -16.42 5.92 1.43
C LEU A 6 -15.26 5.21 2.13
N TYR A 7 -15.52 4.59 3.28
CA TYR A 7 -14.51 3.92 4.09
C TYR A 7 -15.06 2.67 4.77
N ASN A 8 -14.19 1.76 5.20
CA ASN A 8 -14.60 0.55 5.91
C ASN A 8 -15.27 0.87 7.25
N LYS A 9 -16.34 0.13 7.57
CA LYS A 9 -16.97 0.22 8.88
C LYS A 9 -15.97 -0.23 9.95
N VAL A 10 -15.84 0.59 10.98
CA VAL A 10 -14.97 0.34 12.14
C VAL A 10 -15.79 -0.29 13.26
N SER A 11 -15.27 -1.33 13.90
CA SER A 11 -15.94 -2.00 15.01
C SER A 11 -15.89 -1.17 16.30
N GLU A 12 -16.81 -1.42 17.25
CA GLU A 12 -16.82 -0.68 18.54
C GLU A 12 -15.57 -0.91 19.40
N ASN A 13 -14.87 -2.03 19.19
CA ASN A 13 -13.63 -2.40 19.89
C ASN A 13 -12.49 -2.58 18.88
N ALA A 14 -12.42 -1.70 17.90
CA ALA A 14 -11.41 -1.75 16.84
C ALA A 14 -9.99 -1.75 17.41
N ALA A 15 -9.11 -2.54 16.81
CA ALA A 15 -7.68 -2.41 17.03
C ALA A 15 -7.14 -1.13 16.34
N ASP A 16 -5.92 -0.73 16.68
CA ASP A 16 -5.34 0.52 16.18
C ASP A 16 -5.24 0.54 14.65
N ASP A 17 -4.93 -0.60 14.02
CA ASP A 17 -4.87 -0.76 12.57
C ASP A 17 -6.23 -0.62 11.87
N GLU A 18 -7.33 -1.04 12.53
CA GLU A 18 -8.70 -0.86 12.02
C GLU A 18 -9.19 0.59 12.22
N SER A 19 -8.81 1.23 13.32
CA SER A 19 -9.27 2.58 13.67
C SER A 19 -8.54 3.69 12.90
N ASP A 20 -7.34 3.45 12.36
CA ASP A 20 -6.52 4.41 11.60
C ASP A 20 -7.29 5.05 10.42
N VAL A 21 -8.25 4.32 9.82
CA VAL A 21 -9.09 4.87 8.75
C VAL A 21 -9.90 6.09 9.20
N LEU A 22 -10.24 6.23 10.47
CA LEU A 22 -10.99 7.40 10.97
C LEU A 22 -10.13 8.66 10.94
N ASP A 23 -8.82 8.57 11.23
CA ASP A 23 -7.88 9.67 11.12
C ASP A 23 -7.69 10.09 9.66
N GLN A 24 -7.74 9.14 8.73
CA GLN A 24 -7.74 9.43 7.29
C GLN A 24 -9.01 10.16 6.86
N VAL A 25 -10.19 9.72 7.34
CA VAL A 25 -11.48 10.37 7.08
C VAL A 25 -11.44 11.81 7.57
N GLU A 26 -10.98 12.06 8.81
CA GLU A 26 -10.89 13.41 9.37
C GLU A 26 -9.95 14.30 8.54
N LEU A 27 -8.77 13.80 8.17
CA LEU A 27 -7.84 14.56 7.34
C LEU A 27 -8.47 14.93 5.98
N VAL A 28 -9.09 13.97 5.30
CA VAL A 28 -9.70 14.19 3.99
C VAL A 28 -10.88 15.15 4.09
N GLU A 29 -11.79 14.94 5.05
CA GLU A 29 -12.94 15.83 5.29
C GLU A 29 -12.51 17.27 5.52
N ASN A 30 -11.58 17.49 6.46
CA ASN A 30 -11.07 18.80 6.79
C ASN A 30 -10.49 19.54 5.57
N ASN A 31 -9.79 18.82 4.68
CA ASN A 31 -9.20 19.41 3.48
C ASN A 31 -10.26 19.63 2.36
N LEU A 32 -11.22 18.72 2.19
CA LEU A 32 -12.33 18.90 1.25
C LEU A 32 -13.21 20.11 1.63
N ILE A 33 -13.49 20.30 2.92
CA ILE A 33 -14.23 21.48 3.43
C ILE A 33 -13.45 22.77 3.16
N LYS A 34 -12.12 22.79 3.41
CA LYS A 34 -11.27 23.96 3.07
C LYS A 34 -11.31 24.29 1.57
N LEU A 35 -11.48 23.29 0.71
CA LEU A 35 -11.62 23.45 -0.74
C LEU A 35 -13.05 23.85 -1.17
N GLY A 36 -13.99 24.02 -0.22
CA GLY A 36 -15.36 24.47 -0.49
C GLY A 36 -16.30 23.34 -0.94
N HIS A 37 -16.00 22.08 -0.60
CA HIS A 37 -16.88 20.95 -0.86
C HIS A 37 -17.80 20.69 0.33
N VAL A 38 -18.96 20.07 0.07
CA VAL A 38 -19.86 19.51 1.09
C VAL A 38 -19.53 18.03 1.21
N VAL A 39 -19.35 17.54 2.44
CA VAL A 39 -18.87 16.18 2.71
C VAL A 39 -19.91 15.41 3.51
N GLU A 40 -20.15 14.16 3.13
CA GLU A 40 -20.92 13.16 3.88
C GLU A 40 -20.13 11.86 3.98
N HIS A 41 -20.42 11.03 4.97
CA HIS A 41 -19.72 9.81 5.24
C HIS A 41 -20.56 8.59 4.89
N ILE A 42 -19.99 7.61 4.22
CA ILE A 42 -20.61 6.30 3.94
C ILE A 42 -19.67 5.21 4.39
N GLN A 43 -20.16 4.34 5.27
CA GLN A 43 -19.42 3.16 5.70
C GLN A 43 -19.74 1.98 4.79
N ILE A 44 -18.71 1.37 4.19
CA ILE A 44 -18.91 0.15 3.42
C ILE A 44 -18.97 -1.07 4.36
N THR A 45 -19.90 -1.97 4.06
CA THR A 45 -20.13 -3.22 4.78
C THR A 45 -20.48 -4.33 3.78
N LEU A 46 -20.62 -5.57 4.25
CA LEU A 46 -21.10 -6.68 3.41
C LEU A 46 -22.57 -6.51 2.96
N ASP A 47 -23.36 -5.64 3.61
CA ASP A 47 -24.67 -5.23 3.11
C ASP A 47 -24.53 -4.22 1.96
N MET A 48 -24.03 -4.69 0.84
CA MET A 48 -23.80 -3.90 -0.36
C MET A 48 -25.07 -3.24 -0.91
N GLN A 49 -26.27 -3.79 -0.59
CA GLN A 49 -27.52 -3.18 -1.03
C GLN A 49 -27.81 -1.87 -0.26
N SER A 50 -27.54 -1.86 1.06
CA SER A 50 -27.65 -0.63 1.87
C SER A 50 -26.68 0.44 1.37
N VAL A 51 -25.41 0.09 1.21
CA VAL A 51 -24.36 1.00 0.69
C VAL A 51 -24.74 1.58 -0.68
N LYS A 52 -25.25 0.72 -1.58
CA LYS A 52 -25.74 1.17 -2.90
C LYS A 52 -26.87 2.20 -2.75
N ASN A 53 -27.84 1.96 -1.89
CA ASN A 53 -28.96 2.87 -1.69
C ASN A 53 -28.48 4.23 -1.16
N GLU A 54 -27.58 4.24 -0.17
CA GLU A 54 -27.00 5.47 0.37
C GLU A 54 -26.24 6.26 -0.71
N LEU A 55 -25.45 5.59 -1.54
CA LEU A 55 -24.74 6.23 -2.65
C LEU A 55 -25.69 6.84 -3.69
N VAL A 56 -26.79 6.17 -4.02
CA VAL A 56 -27.77 6.64 -5.01
C VAL A 56 -28.62 7.76 -4.43
N ASP A 57 -29.16 7.60 -3.21
CA ASP A 57 -30.06 8.55 -2.58
C ASP A 57 -29.32 9.85 -2.20
N GLY A 58 -28.04 9.75 -1.88
CA GLY A 58 -27.18 10.89 -1.55
C GLY A 58 -26.92 11.84 -2.71
N ASN A 59 -27.06 11.38 -3.95
CA ASN A 59 -26.86 12.19 -5.18
C ASN A 59 -25.51 12.94 -5.15
N TYR A 60 -24.42 12.21 -4.99
CA TYR A 60 -23.06 12.74 -4.89
C TYR A 60 -22.46 13.09 -6.24
N ASP A 61 -21.71 14.19 -6.30
CA ASP A 61 -20.91 14.58 -7.48
C ASP A 61 -19.68 13.69 -7.63
N ALA A 62 -19.15 13.17 -6.51
CA ALA A 62 -17.99 12.28 -6.47
C ALA A 62 -17.93 11.48 -5.15
N VAL A 63 -17.13 10.43 -5.14
CA VAL A 63 -16.77 9.66 -3.94
C VAL A 63 -15.27 9.77 -3.71
N PHE A 64 -14.85 10.09 -2.47
CA PHE A 64 -13.48 9.92 -2.04
C PHE A 64 -13.34 8.53 -1.41
N ASN A 65 -12.58 7.64 -2.07
CA ASN A 65 -12.44 6.25 -1.66
C ASN A 65 -11.29 6.07 -0.67
N LEU A 66 -11.63 5.67 0.55
CA LEU A 66 -10.71 5.26 1.63
C LEU A 66 -10.97 3.81 2.06
N THR A 67 -11.61 3.00 1.21
CA THR A 67 -11.84 1.59 1.54
C THR A 67 -10.51 0.84 1.58
N GLU A 68 -10.19 0.19 2.71
CA GLU A 68 -9.00 -0.64 2.90
C GLU A 68 -9.35 -2.12 3.05
N SER A 69 -10.53 -2.41 3.61
CA SER A 69 -11.06 -3.77 3.79
C SER A 69 -12.59 -3.73 3.89
N ILE A 70 -13.24 -4.89 3.89
CA ILE A 70 -14.64 -5.02 4.28
C ILE A 70 -14.73 -6.18 5.28
N ASP A 71 -15.23 -5.92 6.47
CA ASP A 71 -15.35 -6.91 7.55
C ASP A 71 -14.00 -7.59 7.86
N ASN A 72 -12.93 -6.79 7.90
CA ASN A 72 -11.52 -7.19 8.10
C ASN A 72 -10.96 -8.16 7.04
N HIS A 73 -11.54 -8.14 5.83
CA HIS A 73 -11.05 -8.90 4.68
C HIS A 73 -10.41 -7.96 3.65
N GLY A 74 -9.08 -7.98 3.56
CA GLY A 74 -8.31 -7.16 2.61
C GLY A 74 -8.60 -7.51 1.15
N GLU A 75 -8.92 -8.78 0.84
CA GLU A 75 -9.31 -9.21 -0.50
C GLU A 75 -10.59 -8.53 -1.02
N LEU A 76 -11.42 -7.96 -0.13
CA LEU A 76 -12.65 -7.26 -0.50
C LEU A 76 -12.45 -5.76 -0.74
N ILE A 77 -11.24 -5.22 -0.61
CA ILE A 77 -10.91 -3.79 -0.80
C ILE A 77 -11.46 -3.23 -2.12
N THR A 78 -11.56 -4.06 -3.15
CA THR A 78 -12.01 -3.63 -4.49
C THR A 78 -13.51 -3.43 -4.62
N PHE A 79 -14.32 -3.94 -3.67
CA PHE A 79 -15.79 -3.92 -3.78
C PHE A 79 -16.35 -2.50 -3.66
N GLY A 80 -15.75 -1.65 -2.81
CA GLY A 80 -16.12 -0.24 -2.70
C GLY A 80 -15.98 0.50 -4.04
N PRO A 81 -14.78 0.64 -4.58
CA PRO A 81 -14.58 1.31 -5.84
C PRO A 81 -15.30 0.62 -7.02
N ALA A 82 -15.45 -0.71 -7.04
CA ALA A 82 -16.22 -1.40 -8.07
C ALA A 82 -17.72 -1.05 -8.03
N LEU A 83 -18.31 -0.96 -6.84
CA LEU A 83 -19.70 -0.52 -6.69
C LEU A 83 -19.88 0.91 -7.20
N VAL A 84 -19.01 1.82 -6.82
CA VAL A 84 -19.05 3.24 -7.23
C VAL A 84 -18.89 3.36 -8.76
N ASP A 85 -17.99 2.56 -9.37
CA ASP A 85 -17.78 2.53 -10.81
C ASP A 85 -19.03 2.06 -11.58
N VAL A 86 -19.67 1.00 -11.10
CA VAL A 86 -20.93 0.48 -11.70
C VAL A 86 -22.06 1.51 -11.60
N LEU A 87 -22.12 2.29 -10.51
CA LEU A 87 -23.10 3.36 -10.33
C LEU A 87 -22.77 4.61 -11.17
N LYS A 88 -21.62 4.64 -11.85
CA LYS A 88 -21.15 5.78 -12.66
C LYS A 88 -20.99 7.06 -11.84
N ILE A 89 -20.64 6.95 -10.58
CA ILE A 89 -20.27 8.09 -9.74
C ILE A 89 -18.75 8.27 -9.88
N PRO A 90 -18.25 9.47 -10.21
CA PRO A 90 -16.81 9.72 -10.23
C PRO A 90 -16.17 9.46 -8.86
N TYR A 91 -14.98 8.83 -8.82
CA TYR A 91 -14.33 8.51 -7.56
C TYR A 91 -12.81 8.74 -7.58
N SER A 92 -12.24 8.99 -6.41
CA SER A 92 -10.82 9.28 -6.22
C SER A 92 -9.94 8.03 -6.22
N GLY A 93 -8.65 8.23 -6.49
CA GLY A 93 -7.65 7.17 -6.42
C GLY A 93 -7.66 6.27 -7.64
N SER A 94 -7.05 5.11 -7.50
CA SER A 94 -6.91 4.13 -8.58
C SER A 94 -8.22 3.38 -8.86
N SER A 95 -8.37 2.85 -10.08
CA SER A 95 -9.54 2.05 -10.44
C SER A 95 -9.58 0.74 -9.64
N TYR A 96 -10.76 0.13 -9.55
CA TYR A 96 -10.92 -1.15 -8.84
C TYR A 96 -10.04 -2.26 -9.46
N GLU A 97 -9.81 -2.24 -10.78
CA GLU A 97 -8.89 -3.19 -11.42
C GLU A 97 -7.44 -2.96 -10.99
N ALA A 98 -7.01 -1.69 -10.91
CA ALA A 98 -5.66 -1.37 -10.46
C ALA A 98 -5.46 -1.78 -9.00
N ILE A 99 -6.44 -1.51 -8.12
CA ILE A 99 -6.41 -1.93 -6.72
C ILE A 99 -6.35 -3.46 -6.63
N PHE A 100 -7.21 -4.20 -7.37
CA PHE A 100 -7.17 -5.66 -7.38
C PHE A 100 -5.80 -6.21 -7.80
N LEU A 101 -5.24 -5.68 -8.88
CA LEU A 101 -3.95 -6.15 -9.43
C LEU A 101 -2.78 -5.85 -8.47
N THR A 102 -2.83 -4.77 -7.72
CA THR A 102 -1.75 -4.37 -6.81
C THR A 102 -1.87 -4.98 -5.42
N THR A 103 -3.09 -5.23 -4.92
CA THR A 103 -3.32 -5.89 -3.64
C THR A 103 -3.01 -7.40 -3.72
N ASN A 104 -3.28 -8.05 -4.86
CA ASN A 104 -2.85 -9.44 -5.08
C ASN A 104 -1.34 -9.51 -5.35
N LYS A 105 -0.54 -9.66 -4.28
CA LYS A 105 0.93 -9.59 -4.36
C LYS A 105 1.55 -10.56 -5.39
N PRO A 106 1.14 -11.85 -5.50
CA PRO A 106 1.63 -12.73 -6.56
C PRO A 106 1.32 -12.23 -7.97
N VAL A 107 0.11 -11.74 -8.23
CA VAL A 107 -0.29 -11.22 -9.54
C VAL A 107 0.52 -9.97 -9.90
N THR A 108 0.69 -9.06 -8.92
CA THR A 108 1.55 -7.87 -9.06
C THR A 108 2.95 -8.26 -9.54
N LYS A 109 3.57 -9.25 -8.89
CA LYS A 109 4.94 -9.68 -9.20
C LYS A 109 5.07 -10.32 -10.58
N ILE A 110 4.10 -11.14 -10.97
CA ILE A 110 4.05 -11.72 -12.33
C ILE A 110 3.99 -10.60 -13.40
N LEU A 111 3.20 -9.56 -13.16
CA LEU A 111 3.10 -8.43 -14.07
C LEU A 111 4.41 -7.63 -14.09
N LEU A 112 5.01 -7.33 -12.94
CA LEU A 112 6.29 -6.64 -12.85
C LEU A 112 7.39 -7.36 -13.64
N GLU A 113 7.53 -8.68 -13.44
CA GLU A 113 8.52 -9.51 -14.17
C GLU A 113 8.30 -9.46 -15.69
N ARG A 114 7.06 -9.55 -16.15
CA ARG A 114 6.69 -9.47 -17.57
C ARG A 114 7.09 -8.16 -18.23
N TYR A 115 7.09 -7.08 -17.45
CA TYR A 115 7.49 -5.74 -17.91
C TYR A 115 8.96 -5.41 -17.61
N GLY A 116 9.75 -6.37 -17.12
CA GLY A 116 11.17 -6.21 -16.85
C GLY A 116 11.49 -5.35 -15.63
N ILE A 117 10.52 -5.19 -14.71
CA ILE A 117 10.72 -4.53 -13.42
C ILE A 117 11.12 -5.59 -12.40
N LEU A 118 12.27 -5.40 -11.74
CA LEU A 118 12.76 -6.36 -10.75
C LEU A 118 11.81 -6.45 -9.55
N THR A 119 11.49 -7.68 -9.18
CA THR A 119 10.72 -8.04 -7.98
C THR A 119 11.31 -9.32 -7.39
N PRO A 120 11.16 -9.60 -6.08
CA PRO A 120 11.63 -10.85 -5.50
C PRO A 120 11.01 -12.07 -6.18
N GLN A 121 11.82 -13.09 -6.44
CA GLN A 121 11.38 -14.34 -7.06
C GLN A 121 10.35 -15.04 -6.16
N ILE A 122 9.19 -15.38 -6.72
CA ILE A 122 8.18 -16.21 -6.04
C ILE A 122 8.63 -17.67 -6.02
N ILE A 123 8.48 -18.28 -4.87
CA ILE A 123 8.70 -19.72 -4.67
C ILE A 123 7.34 -20.41 -4.59
N THR A 124 7.21 -21.46 -5.39
CA THR A 124 6.01 -22.31 -5.49
C THR A 124 6.39 -23.76 -5.34
N PRO A 125 5.46 -24.69 -5.08
CA PRO A 125 5.75 -26.12 -5.10
C PRO A 125 6.40 -26.60 -6.41
N GLN A 126 6.12 -25.95 -7.55
CA GLN A 126 6.64 -26.31 -8.86
C GLN A 126 8.11 -25.91 -9.06
N ASN A 127 8.58 -24.86 -8.38
CA ASN A 127 9.97 -24.39 -8.47
C ASN A 127 10.76 -24.56 -7.15
N ILE A 128 10.29 -25.40 -6.23
CA ILE A 128 10.92 -25.65 -4.92
C ILE A 128 12.41 -26.05 -5.03
N ASN A 129 12.79 -26.68 -6.12
CA ASN A 129 14.16 -27.05 -6.43
C ASN A 129 15.08 -25.85 -6.73
N THR A 130 14.54 -24.66 -6.89
CA THR A 130 15.33 -23.42 -7.06
C THR A 130 15.73 -22.79 -5.72
N ILE A 131 15.27 -23.33 -4.59
CA ILE A 131 15.59 -22.82 -3.26
C ILE A 131 17.08 -23.04 -2.97
N ASP A 132 17.76 -21.92 -2.69
CA ASP A 132 19.11 -21.94 -2.11
C ASP A 132 18.99 -22.08 -0.58
N VAL A 133 19.48 -23.17 -0.03
CA VAL A 133 19.35 -23.49 1.41
C VAL A 133 20.00 -22.46 2.32
N ASN A 134 20.95 -21.66 1.83
CA ASN A 134 21.68 -20.64 2.57
C ASN A 134 21.08 -19.22 2.41
N LYS A 135 20.10 -19.04 1.54
CA LYS A 135 19.40 -17.76 1.38
C LYS A 135 18.18 -17.70 2.28
N ARG A 136 17.75 -16.47 2.56
CA ARG A 136 16.50 -16.22 3.28
C ARG A 136 15.36 -16.02 2.30
N TYR A 137 14.18 -16.43 2.75
CA TYR A 137 12.90 -16.28 2.07
C TYR A 137 11.89 -15.72 3.05
N ILE A 138 10.81 -15.14 2.54
CA ILE A 138 9.76 -14.59 3.37
C ILE A 138 8.41 -15.14 2.95
N ILE A 139 7.59 -15.54 3.92
CA ILE A 139 6.22 -16.00 3.76
C ILE A 139 5.32 -14.80 4.05
N LYS A 140 4.41 -14.48 3.13
CA LYS A 140 3.54 -13.31 3.23
C LYS A 140 2.09 -13.66 2.92
N PRO A 141 1.12 -12.98 3.52
CA PRO A 141 -0.27 -13.05 3.06
C PRO A 141 -0.39 -12.50 1.63
N ILE A 142 -1.32 -13.07 0.86
CA ILE A 142 -1.55 -12.66 -0.54
C ILE A 142 -2.20 -11.29 -0.61
N TRP A 143 -3.22 -11.06 0.23
CA TRP A 143 -4.14 -9.94 0.11
C TRP A 143 -3.99 -8.87 1.20
N GLU A 144 -3.48 -9.26 2.38
CA GLU A 144 -3.45 -8.36 3.53
C GLU A 144 -2.34 -7.30 3.40
N ASP A 145 -2.70 -6.08 3.71
CA ASP A 145 -1.80 -4.94 3.84
C ASP A 145 -1.58 -4.61 5.33
N GLY A 146 -0.97 -3.49 5.67
CA GLY A 146 -0.78 -3.09 7.07
C GLY A 146 0.17 -3.96 7.90
N SER A 147 0.89 -4.90 7.26
CA SER A 147 1.77 -5.89 7.92
C SER A 147 1.02 -6.95 8.74
N LEU A 148 -0.28 -7.15 8.49
CA LEU A 148 -1.06 -8.18 9.14
C LEU A 148 -0.42 -9.56 8.85
N PHE A 149 -0.31 -10.42 9.87
CA PHE A 149 0.34 -11.73 9.80
C PHE A 149 1.81 -11.70 9.35
N LEU A 150 2.50 -10.56 9.49
CA LEU A 150 3.92 -10.44 9.15
C LEU A 150 4.73 -10.17 10.42
N ASP A 151 5.55 -11.15 10.79
CA ASP A 151 6.49 -11.11 11.91
C ASP A 151 7.86 -11.69 11.52
N GLU A 152 8.78 -11.78 12.48
CA GLU A 152 10.12 -12.30 12.24
C GLU A 152 10.15 -13.76 11.81
N ASP A 153 9.22 -14.59 12.30
CA ASP A 153 9.12 -16.01 11.98
C ASP A 153 8.68 -16.26 10.54
N CYS A 154 8.19 -15.20 9.86
CA CYS A 154 7.90 -15.24 8.42
C CYS A 154 9.18 -15.27 7.56
N VAL A 155 10.35 -14.91 8.13
CA VAL A 155 11.63 -14.90 7.38
C VAL A 155 12.48 -16.10 7.79
N VAL A 156 12.64 -17.04 6.89
CA VAL A 156 13.32 -18.31 7.15
C VAL A 156 14.45 -18.60 6.16
N TYR A 157 15.41 -19.42 6.55
CA TYR A 157 16.40 -19.93 5.61
C TYR A 157 15.80 -21.00 4.70
N GLY A 158 16.35 -21.11 3.48
CA GLY A 158 15.86 -22.08 2.49
C GLY A 158 15.81 -23.52 3.00
N LYS A 159 16.73 -23.90 3.88
CA LYS A 159 16.71 -25.23 4.53
C LYS A 159 15.42 -25.45 5.33
N GLU A 160 14.98 -24.48 6.10
CA GLU A 160 13.75 -24.54 6.90
C GLU A 160 12.52 -24.37 6.01
N LEU A 161 12.59 -23.50 5.01
CA LEU A 161 11.50 -23.27 4.08
C LEU A 161 11.03 -24.56 3.41
N ILE A 162 11.96 -25.43 2.98
CA ILE A 162 11.62 -26.70 2.31
C ILE A 162 10.68 -27.56 3.17
N GLU A 163 10.86 -27.55 4.49
CA GLU A 163 9.95 -28.27 5.39
C GLU A 163 8.63 -27.50 5.57
N ARG A 164 8.71 -26.18 5.79
CA ARG A 164 7.51 -25.32 5.96
C ARG A 164 6.61 -25.28 4.73
N MET A 165 7.14 -25.47 3.51
CA MET A 165 6.35 -25.51 2.26
C MET A 165 5.22 -26.55 2.28
N LYS A 166 5.34 -27.59 3.12
CA LYS A 166 4.31 -28.63 3.28
C LYS A 166 3.10 -28.16 4.08
N GLU A 167 3.28 -27.12 4.90
CA GLU A 167 2.29 -26.61 5.86
C GLU A 167 1.67 -25.28 5.40
N ILE A 168 2.29 -24.60 4.43
CA ILE A 168 1.80 -23.31 3.91
C ILE A 168 0.50 -23.52 3.15
N ASP A 169 -0.55 -22.81 3.56
CA ASP A 169 -1.78 -22.73 2.77
C ASP A 169 -1.63 -21.66 1.67
N PHE A 170 -1.27 -22.11 0.47
CA PHE A 170 -1.09 -21.25 -0.70
C PHE A 170 -2.37 -20.56 -1.21
N ARG A 171 -3.52 -20.78 -0.59
CA ARG A 171 -4.73 -19.98 -0.88
C ARG A 171 -4.65 -18.60 -0.24
N TYR A 172 -3.93 -18.49 0.89
CA TYR A 172 -3.85 -17.26 1.69
C TYR A 172 -2.43 -16.70 1.75
N PHE A 173 -1.40 -17.51 1.57
CA PHE A 173 0.00 -17.12 1.69
C PHE A 173 0.78 -17.42 0.42
N PHE A 174 1.85 -16.69 0.21
CA PHE A 174 2.85 -16.96 -0.82
C PHE A 174 4.27 -16.83 -0.24
N VAL A 175 5.23 -17.32 -0.97
CA VAL A 175 6.64 -17.28 -0.57
C VAL A 175 7.43 -16.53 -1.64
N GLU A 176 8.33 -15.66 -1.20
CA GLU A 176 9.28 -14.99 -2.09
C GLU A 176 10.69 -14.92 -1.50
N GLN A 177 11.66 -14.63 -2.35
CA GLN A 177 13.01 -14.36 -1.90
C GLN A 177 13.03 -13.13 -0.97
N TYR A 178 13.67 -13.26 0.20
CA TYR A 178 13.93 -12.12 1.07
C TYR A 178 15.09 -11.28 0.52
N ILE A 179 14.84 -10.03 0.22
CA ILE A 179 15.87 -9.08 -0.22
C ILE A 179 16.43 -8.37 1.01
N ASP A 180 17.68 -8.66 1.35
CA ASP A 180 18.35 -8.09 2.53
C ASP A 180 19.11 -6.82 2.16
N GLY A 181 18.52 -5.66 2.45
CA GLY A 181 19.14 -4.36 2.17
C GLY A 181 18.25 -3.19 2.56
N ARG A 182 18.57 -2.02 2.02
CA ARG A 182 17.84 -0.78 2.30
C ARG A 182 16.42 -0.86 1.78
N GLU A 183 15.47 -0.36 2.56
CA GLU A 183 14.05 -0.29 2.16
C GLU A 183 13.61 1.14 1.96
N PHE A 184 12.93 1.38 0.85
CA PHE A 184 12.35 2.67 0.49
C PHE A 184 10.86 2.56 0.25
N ASN A 185 10.09 3.41 0.92
CA ASN A 185 8.68 3.63 0.61
C ASN A 185 8.57 4.94 -0.18
N ILE A 186 8.11 4.87 -1.42
CA ILE A 186 8.06 6.02 -2.31
C ILE A 186 6.63 6.33 -2.68
N SER A 187 6.13 7.41 -2.13
CA SER A 187 4.79 7.92 -2.43
C SER A 187 4.78 8.61 -3.79
N ILE A 188 3.66 8.47 -4.51
CA ILE A 188 3.46 9.04 -5.84
C ILE A 188 2.15 9.81 -5.82
N LEU A 189 2.17 11.03 -6.34
CA LEU A 189 0.98 11.88 -6.45
C LEU A 189 0.76 12.27 -7.90
N THR A 190 -0.50 12.27 -8.32
CA THR A 190 -0.90 12.71 -9.66
C THR A 190 -0.47 14.15 -9.95
N ARG A 191 -0.14 14.40 -11.22
CA ARG A 191 -0.03 15.74 -11.83
C ARG A 191 -0.95 15.76 -13.03
N LEU A 192 -1.96 16.62 -12.97
CA LEU A 192 -2.91 16.73 -14.08
C LEU A 192 -2.17 17.04 -15.39
N SER A 193 -2.39 16.20 -16.41
CA SER A 193 -1.80 16.33 -17.76
C SER A 193 -0.28 16.12 -17.86
N GLU A 194 0.40 15.71 -16.77
CA GLU A 194 1.84 15.46 -16.74
C GLU A 194 2.14 14.04 -16.21
N GLU A 195 3.41 13.65 -16.23
CA GLU A 195 3.85 12.44 -15.53
C GLU A 195 3.62 12.59 -14.02
N PRO A 196 3.24 11.52 -13.31
CA PRO A 196 3.03 11.56 -11.86
C PRO A 196 4.31 11.98 -11.14
N GLN A 197 4.14 12.58 -9.98
CA GLN A 197 5.25 13.02 -9.15
C GLN A 197 5.59 11.94 -8.13
N ALA A 198 6.74 11.27 -8.27
CA ALA A 198 7.32 10.56 -7.16
C ALA A 198 7.79 11.59 -6.13
N LEU A 199 7.34 11.45 -4.89
CA LEU A 199 7.70 12.30 -3.77
C LEU A 199 9.09 11.93 -3.24
N LYS A 200 9.59 12.70 -2.28
CA LYS A 200 10.91 12.43 -1.66
C LYS A 200 10.92 10.99 -1.08
N PRO A 201 11.87 10.14 -1.48
CA PRO A 201 11.93 8.76 -1.00
C PRO A 201 12.12 8.69 0.50
N ALA A 202 11.23 8.00 1.19
CA ALA A 202 11.38 7.67 2.59
C ALA A 202 12.17 6.36 2.72
N GLU A 203 13.25 6.35 3.48
CA GLU A 203 13.99 5.15 3.84
C GLU A 203 13.52 4.63 5.19
N ILE A 204 13.27 3.34 5.27
CA ILE A 204 13.01 2.65 6.54
C ILE A 204 14.33 2.13 7.07
N VAL A 205 14.76 2.73 8.17
CA VAL A 205 16.05 2.43 8.82
C VAL A 205 15.82 1.54 10.05
N PHE A 206 16.44 0.38 10.05
CA PHE A 206 16.38 -0.60 11.13
C PHE A 206 17.57 -0.38 12.08
N LYS A 207 17.36 0.41 13.15
CA LYS A 207 18.41 0.72 14.15
C LYS A 207 18.54 -0.39 15.18
N ASN A 208 19.75 -0.66 15.62
CA ASN A 208 20.03 -1.65 16.68
C ASN A 208 19.59 -3.10 16.38
N TYR A 209 19.20 -3.41 15.15
CA TYR A 209 18.91 -4.79 14.75
C TYR A 209 20.20 -5.61 14.75
N SER A 210 20.20 -6.76 15.42
CA SER A 210 21.31 -7.70 15.38
C SER A 210 21.51 -8.28 13.96
N GLY A 211 22.71 -8.75 13.65
CA GLY A 211 23.00 -9.26 12.30
C GLY A 211 22.11 -10.40 11.80
N ASN A 212 21.49 -11.16 12.72
CA ASN A 212 20.61 -12.29 12.39
C ASN A 212 19.12 -11.90 12.39
N LYS A 213 18.75 -10.77 13.03
CA LYS A 213 17.37 -10.32 13.10
C LYS A 213 16.89 -9.87 11.71
N PRO A 214 15.77 -10.42 11.19
CA PRO A 214 15.21 -9.97 9.93
C PRO A 214 14.84 -8.48 9.98
N LYS A 215 15.18 -7.75 8.94
CA LYS A 215 14.82 -6.33 8.79
C LYS A 215 13.52 -6.26 8.01
N ILE A 216 12.40 -6.32 8.69
CA ILE A 216 11.06 -6.22 8.11
C ILE A 216 10.22 -5.21 8.88
N VAL A 217 9.32 -4.55 8.18
CA VAL A 217 8.26 -3.74 8.79
C VAL A 217 7.10 -4.68 9.09
N GLY A 218 7.23 -5.45 10.17
CA GLY A 218 6.18 -6.37 10.65
C GLY A 218 5.08 -5.65 11.43
N TYR A 219 4.10 -6.41 11.92
CA TYR A 219 3.00 -5.88 12.71
C TYR A 219 3.49 -5.08 13.93
N SER A 220 4.40 -5.67 14.71
CA SER A 220 4.97 -4.99 15.90
C SER A 220 5.71 -3.71 15.57
N ALA A 221 6.31 -3.58 14.37
CA ALA A 221 7.00 -2.36 13.95
C ALA A 221 6.05 -1.21 13.60
N LYS A 222 4.77 -1.50 13.34
CA LYS A 222 3.74 -0.50 12.98
C LYS A 222 2.82 -0.17 14.15
N TRP A 223 2.39 -1.16 14.92
CA TRP A 223 1.23 -1.07 15.79
C TRP A 223 1.54 -1.26 17.28
N GLU A 224 2.66 -1.89 17.64
CA GLU A 224 3.02 -2.14 19.03
C GLU A 224 4.04 -1.10 19.53
N VAL A 225 3.56 0.05 19.98
CA VAL A 225 4.37 1.23 20.40
C VAL A 225 5.49 0.89 21.38
N GLU A 226 5.27 -0.08 22.29
CA GLU A 226 6.25 -0.50 23.28
C GLU A 226 7.26 -1.55 22.76
N SER A 227 7.07 -2.10 21.57
CA SER A 227 7.96 -3.12 21.01
C SER A 227 9.36 -2.56 20.69
N PHE A 228 10.33 -3.47 20.62
CA PHE A 228 11.66 -3.14 20.12
C PHE A 228 11.60 -2.69 18.66
N GLU A 229 10.78 -3.38 17.86
CA GLU A 229 10.61 -3.14 16.45
C GLU A 229 10.09 -1.74 16.17
N TYR A 230 9.04 -1.30 16.87
CA TYR A 230 8.47 0.04 16.73
C TYR A 230 9.50 1.12 17.04
N LYS A 231 10.22 0.98 18.16
CA LYS A 231 11.20 1.96 18.64
C LYS A 231 12.48 2.03 17.78
N ASN A 232 12.75 0.97 16.99
CA ASN A 232 13.98 0.85 16.22
C ASN A 232 13.76 0.77 14.70
N THR A 233 12.51 0.88 14.21
CA THR A 233 12.17 0.98 12.79
C THR A 233 11.77 2.42 12.49
N ILE A 234 12.69 3.19 11.91
CA ILE A 234 12.57 4.65 11.81
C ILE A 234 12.49 5.08 10.36
N ARG A 235 11.55 5.97 10.06
CA ARG A 235 11.44 6.63 8.75
C ARG A 235 12.40 7.80 8.68
N GLU A 236 13.28 7.81 7.68
CA GLU A 236 14.21 8.90 7.40
C GLU A 236 14.08 9.35 5.93
N PHE A 237 14.45 10.59 5.64
CA PHE A 237 14.46 11.13 4.27
C PHE A 237 15.89 11.49 3.86
N PRO A 238 16.71 10.52 3.45
CA PRO A 238 18.12 10.72 3.17
C PRO A 238 18.33 11.50 1.87
N THR A 239 19.49 12.14 1.77
CA THR A 239 19.98 12.64 0.49
C THR A 239 20.58 11.48 -0.30
N LEU A 240 19.95 11.13 -1.41
CA LEU A 240 20.39 10.05 -2.30
C LEU A 240 21.34 10.58 -3.38
N SER A 241 22.21 9.70 -3.92
CA SER A 241 22.93 10.00 -5.14
C SER A 241 21.93 10.26 -6.29
N LYS A 242 22.28 11.16 -7.21
CA LYS A 242 21.42 11.47 -8.37
C LYS A 242 21.07 10.22 -9.18
N THR A 243 22.01 9.29 -9.30
CA THR A 243 21.81 8.02 -10.02
C THR A 243 20.75 7.16 -9.34
N LEU A 244 20.86 6.94 -8.02
CA LEU A 244 19.90 6.13 -7.27
C LEU A 244 18.52 6.82 -7.26
N HIS A 245 18.46 8.11 -6.99
CA HIS A 245 17.22 8.87 -7.01
C HIS A 245 16.49 8.74 -8.36
N ASN A 246 17.19 8.94 -9.48
CA ASN A 246 16.59 8.81 -10.81
C ASN A 246 16.12 7.37 -11.10
N LYS A 247 16.88 6.36 -10.64
CA LYS A 247 16.52 4.95 -10.80
C LYS A 247 15.23 4.62 -10.05
N LEU A 248 15.09 5.05 -8.80
CA LEU A 248 13.90 4.86 -7.99
C LEU A 248 12.69 5.58 -8.58
N ASN A 249 12.85 6.85 -8.97
CA ASN A 249 11.76 7.63 -9.59
C ASN A 249 11.27 6.97 -10.88
N LYS A 250 12.20 6.49 -11.74
CA LYS A 250 11.81 5.81 -12.98
C LYS A 250 10.96 4.58 -12.70
N ILE A 251 11.35 3.73 -11.73
CA ILE A 251 10.59 2.54 -11.35
C ILE A 251 9.19 2.92 -10.86
N CYS A 252 9.08 3.96 -10.03
CA CYS A 252 7.77 4.44 -9.54
C CYS A 252 6.86 4.88 -10.70
N VAL A 253 7.39 5.64 -11.67
CA VAL A 253 6.65 6.06 -12.87
C VAL A 253 6.30 4.87 -13.75
N ASP A 254 7.20 3.90 -13.92
CA ASP A 254 6.95 2.68 -14.68
C ASP A 254 5.83 1.84 -14.02
N CYS A 255 5.84 1.69 -12.70
CA CYS A 255 4.75 1.03 -11.95
C CYS A 255 3.42 1.77 -12.10
N TRP A 256 3.43 3.10 -11.98
CA TRP A 256 2.23 3.92 -12.17
C TRP A 256 1.61 3.68 -13.55
N LYS A 257 2.41 3.68 -14.60
CA LYS A 257 1.95 3.45 -15.98
C LYS A 257 1.47 2.01 -16.18
N LEU A 258 2.21 1.03 -15.67
CA LEU A 258 1.90 -0.40 -15.82
C LEU A 258 0.54 -0.75 -15.22
N PHE A 259 0.29 -0.30 -14.00
CA PHE A 259 -0.95 -0.59 -13.28
C PHE A 259 -2.05 0.46 -13.52
N LYS A 260 -1.79 1.49 -14.34
CA LYS A 260 -2.73 2.59 -14.63
C LYS A 260 -3.21 3.26 -13.34
N LEU A 261 -2.27 3.50 -12.42
CA LEU A 261 -2.59 4.13 -11.15
C LEU A 261 -3.10 5.55 -11.35
N LYS A 262 -3.92 6.05 -10.41
CA LYS A 262 -4.51 7.39 -10.43
C LYS A 262 -4.53 7.98 -9.03
N GLY A 263 -4.65 9.32 -8.98
CA GLY A 263 -4.73 10.04 -7.74
C GLY A 263 -3.43 9.96 -6.94
N TYR A 264 -3.22 8.89 -6.21
CA TYR A 264 -2.07 8.68 -5.36
C TYR A 264 -1.76 7.18 -5.19
N ALA A 265 -0.51 6.88 -4.89
CA ALA A 265 -0.05 5.51 -4.68
C ALA A 265 1.25 5.48 -3.87
N ARG A 266 1.70 4.30 -3.44
CA ARG A 266 3.01 4.07 -2.85
C ARG A 266 3.66 2.83 -3.46
N VAL A 267 4.93 2.92 -3.80
CA VAL A 267 5.75 1.79 -4.26
C VAL A 267 6.81 1.52 -3.21
N ASP A 268 6.83 0.30 -2.69
CA ASP A 268 7.78 -0.13 -1.69
C ASP A 268 8.90 -0.94 -2.37
N ILE A 269 10.14 -0.52 -2.17
CA ILE A 269 11.30 -1.02 -2.90
C ILE A 269 12.38 -1.44 -1.92
N ARG A 270 12.98 -2.61 -2.13
CA ARG A 270 14.23 -2.99 -1.45
C ARG A 270 15.41 -2.98 -2.40
N LEU A 271 16.53 -2.47 -1.93
CA LEU A 271 17.79 -2.60 -2.62
C LEU A 271 18.51 -3.87 -2.16
N ASP A 272 19.11 -4.61 -3.09
CA ASP A 272 20.09 -5.61 -2.73
C ASP A 272 21.46 -4.97 -2.40
N LYS A 273 22.45 -5.80 -2.06
CA LYS A 273 23.82 -5.33 -1.76
C LYS A 273 24.54 -4.64 -2.94
N ASN A 274 24.03 -4.79 -4.15
CA ASN A 274 24.56 -4.17 -5.37
C ASN A 274 23.72 -2.94 -5.78
N GLU A 275 22.85 -2.44 -4.90
CA GLU A 275 21.88 -1.36 -5.16
C GLU A 275 20.92 -1.64 -6.33
N ASN A 276 20.61 -2.93 -6.58
CA ASN A 276 19.54 -3.28 -7.49
C ASN A 276 18.19 -3.13 -6.78
N PRO A 277 17.25 -2.32 -7.30
CA PRO A 277 15.95 -2.11 -6.69
C PRO A 277 14.95 -3.21 -7.07
N TYR A 278 14.38 -3.82 -6.07
CA TYR A 278 13.30 -4.81 -6.19
C TYR A 278 12.01 -4.21 -5.67
N VAL A 279 10.99 -4.12 -6.49
CA VAL A 279 9.64 -3.73 -6.05
C VAL A 279 9.05 -4.87 -5.22
N ILE A 280 8.83 -4.60 -3.94
CA ILE A 280 8.29 -5.61 -3.01
C ILE A 280 6.77 -5.52 -2.87
N GLU A 281 6.20 -4.30 -3.04
CA GLU A 281 4.78 -4.05 -2.92
C GLU A 281 4.39 -2.77 -3.68
N ILE A 282 3.13 -2.69 -4.11
CA ILE A 282 2.51 -1.48 -4.66
C ILE A 282 1.17 -1.28 -3.97
N ASN A 283 1.01 -0.13 -3.30
CA ASN A 283 -0.23 0.28 -2.67
C ASN A 283 -0.93 1.31 -3.55
N ALA A 284 -2.05 0.92 -4.17
CA ALA A 284 -2.83 1.79 -5.05
C ALA A 284 -3.84 2.67 -4.27
N ASN A 285 -4.01 2.41 -2.98
CA ASN A 285 -4.80 3.19 -2.03
C ASN A 285 -4.06 3.25 -0.69
N PRO A 286 -2.86 3.89 -0.64
CA PRO A 286 -2.06 3.92 0.59
C PRO A 286 -2.72 4.78 1.66
N CYS A 287 -2.53 4.41 2.94
CA CYS A 287 -2.96 5.19 4.08
C CYS A 287 -2.49 6.65 3.98
N ILE A 288 -3.39 7.60 4.28
CA ILE A 288 -3.17 9.05 4.31
C ILE A 288 -3.51 9.68 5.66
N SER A 289 -3.43 8.89 6.77
CA SER A 289 -3.52 9.46 8.12
C SER A 289 -2.40 10.48 8.37
N PRO A 290 -2.56 11.40 9.33
CA PRO A 290 -1.61 12.50 9.58
C PRO A 290 -0.17 12.04 9.85
N ASP A 291 0.03 10.86 10.41
CA ASP A 291 1.33 10.24 10.74
C ASP A 291 1.83 9.24 9.68
N SER A 292 1.02 9.00 8.64
CA SER A 292 1.33 8.07 7.56
C SER A 292 2.61 8.41 6.79
N GLY A 293 3.17 7.40 6.11
CA GLY A 293 4.30 7.59 5.21
C GLY A 293 4.02 8.51 4.04
N PHE A 294 2.77 8.51 3.56
CA PHE A 294 2.36 9.37 2.45
C PHE A 294 2.36 10.85 2.86
N VAL A 295 1.72 11.18 3.98
CA VAL A 295 1.66 12.56 4.49
C VAL A 295 3.05 13.08 4.87
N ALA A 296 3.90 12.25 5.48
CA ALA A 296 5.29 12.61 5.75
C ALA A 296 6.07 12.92 4.45
N ALA A 297 5.87 12.14 3.39
CA ALA A 297 6.52 12.38 2.09
C ALA A 297 6.00 13.65 1.39
N LEU A 298 4.71 13.98 1.53
CA LEU A 298 4.15 15.27 1.07
C LEU A 298 4.88 16.42 1.73
N LYS A 299 4.95 16.42 3.05
CA LYS A 299 5.60 17.47 3.85
C LYS A 299 7.06 17.66 3.46
N GLU A 300 7.80 16.58 3.33
CA GLU A 300 9.21 16.60 2.92
C GLU A 300 9.42 17.02 1.45
N SER A 301 8.37 16.93 0.63
CA SER A 301 8.36 17.39 -0.77
C SER A 301 7.80 18.82 -0.91
N GLY A 302 7.44 19.49 0.19
CA GLY A 302 6.92 20.86 0.19
C GLY A 302 5.48 20.96 -0.34
N ILE A 303 4.70 19.88 -0.30
CA ILE A 303 3.30 19.81 -0.75
C ILE A 303 2.41 19.77 0.48
N THR A 304 1.39 20.64 0.53
CA THR A 304 0.41 20.62 1.61
C THR A 304 -0.63 19.50 1.40
N GLU A 305 -1.23 19.05 2.50
CA GLU A 305 -2.33 18.06 2.45
C GLU A 305 -3.48 18.58 1.58
N THR A 306 -3.84 19.86 1.73
CA THR A 306 -4.90 20.49 0.92
C THR A 306 -4.58 20.44 -0.58
N GLU A 307 -3.32 20.73 -0.96
CA GLU A 307 -2.88 20.64 -2.36
C GLU A 307 -2.92 19.19 -2.86
N ALA A 308 -2.52 18.22 -2.05
CA ALA A 308 -2.58 16.81 -2.42
C ALA A 308 -4.03 16.35 -2.65
N ILE A 309 -4.94 16.66 -1.72
CA ILE A 309 -6.37 16.32 -1.85
C ILE A 309 -7.00 17.03 -3.07
N GLU A 310 -6.63 18.29 -3.32
CA GLU A 310 -7.10 19.00 -4.53
C GLU A 310 -6.65 18.32 -5.82
N ARG A 311 -5.38 17.87 -5.90
CA ARG A 311 -4.87 17.14 -7.07
C ARG A 311 -5.59 15.81 -7.25
N ILE A 312 -5.83 15.05 -6.17
CA ILE A 312 -6.55 13.77 -6.20
C ILE A 312 -7.98 13.97 -6.70
N ILE A 313 -8.71 14.97 -6.19
CA ILE A 313 -10.09 15.29 -6.61
C ILE A 313 -10.16 15.78 -8.07
N LYS A 314 -9.11 16.38 -8.59
CA LYS A 314 -9.06 16.77 -10.01
C LYS A 314 -8.79 15.60 -10.95
N ASP A 315 -8.34 14.45 -10.44
CA ASP A 315 -7.97 13.23 -11.20
C ASP A 315 -8.96 12.07 -11.00
N LEU A 316 -10.25 12.36 -10.82
CA LEU A 316 -11.28 11.35 -10.59
C LEU A 316 -11.39 10.33 -11.74
N ASN A 317 -11.69 9.06 -11.41
CA ASN A 317 -12.22 8.08 -12.36
C ASN A 317 -13.65 8.49 -12.77
N LYS A 318 -13.95 8.38 -14.06
CA LYS A 318 -15.24 8.80 -14.64
C LYS A 318 -15.84 7.67 -15.46
#